data_85371dcff2e2e9762738740606ba8d1e
#
_entry.id   85371dcff2e2e9762738740606ba8d1e
#
_cell.length_a   1.000
_cell.length_b   1.000
_cell.length_c   1.000
_cell.angle_alpha   90.00
_cell.angle_beta   90.00
_cell.angle_gamma   90.00
#
_symmetry.space_group_name_H-M   'P 1'
#
loop_
_entity.id
_entity.type
_entity.pdbx_description
1 polymer ?
#
loop_
_entity_poly.entity_id
_entity_poly.type
_entity_poly.pdbx_seq_one_letter_code
_entity_poly.pdbx_strand_id
1 'polypeptide(L)'
;TVMNVLHTRWRALVLALLLAVSLAVPAAAAEPQAAAADLQTTADTAASYAAQYGGAQSLQYALWQDGEIVLTGQTGTFSRSENRLMTGDELYGIGSVSKIYTTVAVMQLAEDGKVSLDAPVTQYLPDFKMADERYKDITVRMLLNHSSGLLGTGLSDAMLFGEASTRAHDTLLEKLSTQR
;
A
#
# COMPACT_ATOMS: atom_id res chain seq x y z
N THR A 1 37.79 -35.26 57.47
CA THR A 1 36.81 -34.23 57.82
C THR A 1 36.92 -33.00 56.91
N VAL A 2 38.06 -32.64 56.35
CA VAL A 2 38.26 -31.48 55.49
C VAL A 2 37.73 -31.70 54.07
N MET A 3 37.75 -32.93 53.54
CA MET A 3 37.31 -33.30 52.21
C MET A 3 35.78 -33.21 52.04
N ASN A 4 35.02 -33.47 53.08
CA ASN A 4 33.53 -33.36 53.03
C ASN A 4 33.03 -31.91 53.00
N VAL A 5 33.73 -30.96 53.54
CA VAL A 5 33.38 -29.55 53.53
C VAL A 5 33.61 -28.93 52.15
N LEU A 6 34.65 -29.34 51.43
CA LEU A 6 34.88 -28.88 50.06
C LEU A 6 33.81 -29.36 49.08
N HIS A 7 33.37 -30.62 49.16
CA HIS A 7 32.33 -31.17 48.29
C HIS A 7 30.95 -30.54 48.51
N THR A 8 30.64 -30.13 49.75
CA THR A 8 29.37 -29.48 50.06
C THR A 8 29.34 -28.04 49.54
N ARG A 9 30.46 -27.33 49.60
CA ARG A 9 30.59 -25.97 49.07
C ARG A 9 30.53 -25.90 47.54
N TRP A 10 31.14 -26.88 46.87
CA TRP A 10 31.07 -26.98 45.41
C TRP A 10 29.67 -27.32 44.90
N ARG A 11 28.93 -28.21 45.59
CA ARG A 11 27.55 -28.50 45.27
C ARG A 11 26.63 -27.33 45.44
N ALA A 12 26.84 -26.54 46.48
CA ALA A 12 26.06 -25.31 46.70
C ALA A 12 26.34 -24.22 45.65
N LEU A 13 27.59 -24.09 45.19
CA LEU A 13 27.98 -23.15 44.12
C LEU A 13 27.43 -23.57 42.76
N VAL A 14 27.43 -24.85 42.44
CA VAL A 14 26.87 -25.39 41.17
C VAL A 14 25.34 -25.25 41.15
N LEU A 15 24.66 -25.49 42.32
CA LEU A 15 23.23 -25.28 42.43
C LEU A 15 22.84 -23.81 42.32
N ALA A 16 23.63 -22.91 42.94
CA ALA A 16 23.39 -21.45 42.83
C ALA A 16 23.62 -20.93 41.40
N LEU A 17 24.61 -21.47 40.67
CA LEU A 17 24.86 -21.12 39.27
C LEU A 17 23.76 -21.64 38.35
N LEU A 18 23.21 -22.85 38.58
CA LEU A 18 22.10 -23.40 37.81
C LEU A 18 20.78 -22.67 38.08
N LEU A 19 20.56 -22.19 39.34
CA LEU A 19 19.39 -21.34 39.66
C LEU A 19 19.51 -19.95 39.05
N ALA A 20 20.71 -19.36 38.96
CA ALA A 20 20.93 -18.06 38.34
C ALA A 20 20.71 -18.09 36.79
N VAL A 21 21.08 -19.21 36.16
CA VAL A 21 20.86 -19.40 34.72
C VAL A 21 19.37 -19.63 34.39
N SER A 22 18.61 -20.27 35.29
CA SER A 22 17.16 -20.50 35.09
C SER A 22 16.27 -19.28 35.33
N LEU A 23 16.78 -18.24 36.00
CA LEU A 23 16.05 -16.99 36.24
C LEU A 23 16.32 -15.90 35.19
N ALA A 24 17.31 -16.12 34.30
CA ALA A 24 17.69 -15.14 33.26
C ALA A 24 17.00 -15.36 31.91
N VAL A 25 16.23 -16.47 31.72
CA VAL A 25 15.67 -16.84 30.42
C VAL A 25 14.25 -16.33 30.13
N PRO A 26 13.39 -15.95 31.10
CA PRO A 26 12.05 -15.47 30.72
C PRO A 26 11.96 -13.98 30.35
N ALA A 27 12.95 -13.15 30.61
CA ALA A 27 12.84 -11.71 30.32
C ALA A 27 13.04 -11.36 28.83
N ALA A 28 13.84 -12.14 28.10
CA ALA A 28 14.11 -11.87 26.69
C ALA A 28 12.98 -12.29 25.72
N ALA A 29 12.07 -13.18 26.17
CA ALA A 29 10.95 -13.65 25.34
C ALA A 29 9.68 -12.78 25.48
N ALA A 30 9.62 -11.89 26.47
CA ALA A 30 8.45 -11.03 26.70
C ALA A 30 8.53 -9.69 25.93
N GLU A 31 9.72 -9.23 25.59
CA GLU A 31 9.90 -7.93 24.92
C GLU A 31 9.31 -7.85 23.50
N PRO A 32 9.47 -8.86 22.60
CA PRO A 32 8.89 -8.76 21.26
C PRO A 32 7.37 -8.72 21.27
N GLN A 33 6.73 -9.42 22.19
CA GLN A 33 5.27 -9.54 22.25
C GLN A 33 4.64 -8.28 22.89
N ALA A 34 5.30 -7.68 23.87
CA ALA A 34 4.90 -6.39 24.45
C ALA A 34 5.10 -5.25 23.44
N ALA A 35 6.21 -5.24 22.70
CA ALA A 35 6.46 -4.27 21.65
C ALA A 35 5.46 -4.38 20.48
N ALA A 36 5.07 -5.60 20.09
CA ALA A 36 4.06 -5.82 19.05
C ALA A 36 2.66 -5.37 19.51
N ALA A 37 2.29 -5.60 20.77
CA ALA A 37 1.03 -5.14 21.33
C ALA A 37 0.97 -3.60 21.43
N ASP A 38 2.07 -2.95 21.78
CA ASP A 38 2.19 -1.50 21.80
C ASP A 38 2.10 -0.90 20.38
N LEU A 39 2.73 -1.55 19.39
CA LEU A 39 2.66 -1.15 17.98
C LEU A 39 1.23 -1.25 17.44
N GLN A 40 0.50 -2.34 17.74
CA GLN A 40 -0.91 -2.49 17.35
C GLN A 40 -1.76 -1.39 17.96
N THR A 41 -1.64 -1.14 19.26
CA THR A 41 -2.38 -0.09 19.97
C THR A 41 -2.09 1.31 19.40
N THR A 42 -0.83 1.57 19.06
CA THR A 42 -0.40 2.84 18.45
C THR A 42 -1.02 2.99 17.07
N ALA A 43 -1.01 1.94 16.24
CA ALA A 43 -1.56 1.97 14.90
C ALA A 43 -3.09 2.12 14.92
N ASP A 44 -3.81 1.41 15.80
CA ASP A 44 -5.26 1.54 15.98
C ASP A 44 -5.66 2.93 16.44
N THR A 45 -4.89 3.52 17.36
CA THR A 45 -5.10 4.88 17.84
C THR A 45 -4.91 5.89 16.71
N ALA A 46 -3.83 5.76 15.94
CA ALA A 46 -3.56 6.63 14.80
C ALA A 46 -4.64 6.52 13.70
N ALA A 47 -5.08 5.30 13.41
CA ALA A 47 -6.15 5.04 12.44
C ALA A 47 -7.48 5.66 12.88
N SER A 48 -7.84 5.48 14.16
CA SER A 48 -9.06 6.06 14.74
C SER A 48 -9.02 7.58 14.73
N TYR A 49 -7.89 8.18 15.06
CA TYR A 49 -7.68 9.62 14.98
C TYR A 49 -7.80 10.11 13.54
N ALA A 50 -7.14 9.45 12.58
CA ALA A 50 -7.18 9.82 11.17
C ALA A 50 -8.61 9.74 10.59
N ALA A 51 -9.37 8.70 10.93
CA ALA A 51 -10.75 8.55 10.51
C ALA A 51 -11.64 9.68 11.10
N GLN A 52 -11.52 9.92 12.41
CA GLN A 52 -12.33 10.92 13.10
C GLN A 52 -12.07 12.34 12.62
N TYR A 53 -10.81 12.76 12.55
CA TYR A 53 -10.44 14.14 12.19
C TYR A 53 -10.33 14.36 10.68
N GLY A 54 -10.07 13.28 9.89
CA GLY A 54 -10.13 13.30 8.43
C GLY A 54 -11.56 13.23 7.87
N GLY A 55 -12.57 12.99 8.72
CA GLY A 55 -13.97 12.86 8.30
C GLY A 55 -14.25 11.60 7.48
N ALA A 56 -13.39 10.58 7.58
CA ALA A 56 -13.61 9.31 6.90
C ALA A 56 -14.64 8.47 7.66
N GLN A 57 -15.54 7.80 6.93
CA GLN A 57 -16.54 6.91 7.52
C GLN A 57 -15.89 5.65 8.09
N SER A 58 -14.85 5.17 7.44
CA SER A 58 -14.07 4.00 7.82
C SER A 58 -12.65 4.09 7.29
N LEU A 59 -11.77 3.29 7.88
CA LEU A 59 -10.38 3.17 7.47
C LEU A 59 -9.91 1.72 7.70
N GLN A 60 -9.16 1.18 6.74
CA GLN A 60 -8.39 -0.04 6.90
C GLN A 60 -6.91 0.28 6.71
N TYR A 61 -6.06 -0.43 7.42
CA TYR A 61 -4.62 -0.28 7.27
C TYR A 61 -3.90 -1.63 7.36
N ALA A 62 -2.73 -1.69 6.76
CA ALA A 62 -1.78 -2.77 6.91
C ALA A 62 -0.38 -2.18 7.08
N LEU A 63 0.39 -2.71 8.02
CA LEU A 63 1.80 -2.40 8.17
C LEU A 63 2.61 -3.54 7.58
N TRP A 64 3.50 -3.17 6.65
CA TRP A 64 4.38 -4.11 5.97
C TRP A 64 5.82 -3.84 6.37
N GLN A 65 6.56 -4.89 6.71
CA GLN A 65 7.97 -4.82 7.08
C GLN A 65 8.69 -6.09 6.62
N ASP A 66 9.87 -5.94 6.04
CA ASP A 66 10.77 -7.03 5.65
C ASP A 66 10.11 -8.15 4.80
N GLY A 67 9.18 -7.79 3.94
CA GLY A 67 8.51 -8.73 3.04
C GLY A 67 7.20 -9.31 3.57
N GLU A 68 6.79 -8.97 4.80
CA GLU A 68 5.61 -9.52 5.44
C GLU A 68 4.66 -8.44 5.98
N ILE A 69 3.38 -8.76 6.05
CA ILE A 69 2.40 -7.93 6.76
C ILE A 69 2.51 -8.25 8.25
N VAL A 70 3.02 -7.30 9.04
CA VAL A 70 3.27 -7.48 10.46
C VAL A 70 2.05 -7.18 11.33
N LEU A 71 1.15 -6.32 10.86
CA LEU A 71 -0.15 -6.07 11.49
C LEU A 71 -1.15 -5.46 10.50
N THR A 72 -2.43 -5.63 10.81
CA THR A 72 -3.55 -5.01 10.09
C THR A 72 -4.56 -4.49 11.09
N GLY A 73 -5.39 -3.55 10.66
CA GLY A 73 -6.51 -3.09 11.47
C GLY A 73 -7.53 -2.29 10.67
N GLN A 74 -8.63 -2.04 11.33
CA GLN A 74 -9.74 -1.30 10.75
C GLN A 74 -10.47 -0.48 11.83
N THR A 75 -11.13 0.59 11.40
CA THR A 75 -11.97 1.42 12.28
C THR A 75 -13.15 2.00 11.51
N GLY A 76 -14.19 2.39 12.23
CA GLY A 76 -15.38 3.00 11.67
C GLY A 76 -16.47 2.02 11.27
N THR A 77 -17.40 2.47 10.44
CA THR A 77 -18.57 1.71 9.99
C THR A 77 -18.61 1.61 8.47
N PHE A 78 -19.26 0.56 7.98
CA PHE A 78 -19.30 0.23 6.55
C PHE A 78 -19.84 1.39 5.69
N SER A 79 -20.96 1.97 6.10
CA SER A 79 -21.55 3.13 5.42
C SER A 79 -22.40 3.97 6.37
N ARG A 80 -22.83 5.15 5.91
CA ARG A 80 -23.75 6.01 6.69
C ARG A 80 -25.14 5.42 6.84
N SER A 81 -25.56 4.59 5.90
CA SER A 81 -26.87 3.93 5.91
C SER A 81 -26.84 2.58 6.60
N GLU A 82 -25.68 1.91 6.62
CA GLU A 82 -25.48 0.61 7.25
C GLU A 82 -24.45 0.75 8.38
N ASN A 83 -24.96 0.82 9.60
CA ASN A 83 -24.16 1.06 10.80
C ASN A 83 -23.51 -0.22 11.34
N ARG A 84 -23.08 -1.16 10.47
CA ARG A 84 -22.25 -2.29 10.89
C ARG A 84 -20.78 -1.88 11.00
N LEU A 85 -20.09 -2.47 11.96
CA LEU A 85 -18.65 -2.26 12.11
C LEU A 85 -17.90 -2.87 10.92
N MET A 86 -16.73 -2.31 10.64
CA MET A 86 -15.79 -2.86 9.67
C MET A 86 -15.25 -4.21 10.14
N THR A 87 -15.06 -5.13 9.20
CA THR A 87 -14.52 -6.48 9.44
C THR A 87 -13.07 -6.65 9.02
N GLY A 88 -12.59 -5.74 8.15
CA GLY A 88 -11.26 -5.84 7.53
C GLY A 88 -11.29 -6.46 6.13
N ASP A 89 -12.42 -7.03 5.70
CA ASP A 89 -12.59 -7.67 4.38
C ASP A 89 -13.24 -6.74 3.35
N GLU A 90 -13.54 -5.50 3.72
CA GLU A 90 -14.18 -4.56 2.84
C GLU A 90 -13.25 -4.11 1.71
N LEU A 91 -13.83 -3.95 0.52
CA LEU A 91 -13.12 -3.47 -0.65
C LEU A 91 -13.23 -1.95 -0.75
N TYR A 92 -12.10 -1.29 -0.92
CA TYR A 92 -12.01 0.15 -1.15
C TYR A 92 -11.63 0.44 -2.60
N GLY A 93 -12.26 1.48 -3.15
CA GLY A 93 -11.78 2.07 -4.39
C GLY A 93 -10.43 2.76 -4.15
N ILE A 94 -9.39 2.30 -4.81
CA ILE A 94 -8.01 2.80 -4.61
C ILE A 94 -7.69 4.06 -5.42
N GLY A 95 -8.65 4.55 -6.21
CA GLY A 95 -8.50 5.80 -6.98
C GLY A 95 -7.23 5.80 -7.84
N SER A 96 -6.44 6.87 -7.73
CA SER A 96 -5.21 7.06 -8.51
C SER A 96 -4.07 6.07 -8.19
N VAL A 97 -4.16 5.30 -7.12
CA VAL A 97 -3.20 4.19 -6.89
C VAL A 97 -3.26 3.18 -8.04
N SER A 98 -4.40 3.07 -8.73
CA SER A 98 -4.56 2.25 -9.95
C SER A 98 -3.55 2.59 -11.05
N LYS A 99 -3.02 3.83 -11.09
CA LYS A 99 -2.01 4.23 -12.07
C LYS A 99 -0.70 3.45 -11.93
N ILE A 100 -0.37 3.02 -10.73
CA ILE A 100 0.82 2.18 -10.47
C ILE A 100 0.66 0.84 -11.21
N TYR A 101 -0.52 0.23 -11.13
CA TYR A 101 -0.80 -1.03 -11.84
C TYR A 101 -0.75 -0.86 -13.36
N THR A 102 -1.30 0.24 -13.89
CA THR A 102 -1.18 0.59 -15.31
C THR A 102 0.30 0.77 -15.71
N THR A 103 1.08 1.46 -14.89
CA THR A 103 2.52 1.64 -15.14
C THR A 103 3.25 0.30 -15.19
N VAL A 104 3.00 -0.60 -14.24
CA VAL A 104 3.59 -1.94 -14.24
C VAL A 104 3.23 -2.71 -15.50
N ALA A 105 1.96 -2.68 -15.93
CA ALA A 105 1.53 -3.35 -17.16
C ALA A 105 2.23 -2.80 -18.41
N VAL A 106 2.39 -1.46 -18.52
CA VAL A 106 3.12 -0.84 -19.63
C VAL A 106 4.61 -1.19 -19.58
N MET A 107 5.21 -1.23 -18.38
CA MET A 107 6.62 -1.63 -18.22
C MET A 107 6.85 -3.09 -18.61
N GLN A 108 5.92 -4.00 -18.32
CA GLN A 108 5.99 -5.40 -18.79
C GLN A 108 5.93 -5.47 -20.33
N LEU A 109 5.06 -4.68 -20.98
CA LEU A 109 5.03 -4.58 -22.43
C LEU A 109 6.32 -4.02 -23.02
N ALA A 110 6.96 -3.08 -22.31
CA ALA A 110 8.25 -2.53 -22.73
C ALA A 110 9.38 -3.55 -22.56
N GLU A 111 9.39 -4.33 -21.49
CA GLU A 111 10.34 -5.42 -21.26
C GLU A 111 10.21 -6.52 -22.33
N ASP A 112 8.99 -6.84 -22.73
CA ASP A 112 8.69 -7.75 -23.85
C ASP A 112 9.03 -7.17 -25.23
N GLY A 113 9.50 -5.93 -25.33
CA GLY A 113 9.79 -5.25 -26.60
C GLY A 113 8.56 -4.85 -27.43
N LYS A 114 7.34 -4.94 -26.86
CA LYS A 114 6.09 -4.60 -27.53
C LYS A 114 5.81 -3.10 -27.54
N VAL A 115 6.34 -2.37 -26.56
CA VAL A 115 6.22 -0.92 -26.42
C VAL A 115 7.59 -0.31 -26.16
N SER A 116 7.93 0.75 -26.91
CA SER A 116 9.09 1.59 -26.58
C SER A 116 8.63 2.81 -25.78
N LEU A 117 9.24 3.06 -24.64
CA LEU A 117 8.88 4.18 -23.78
C LEU A 117 9.13 5.53 -24.45
N ASP A 118 10.10 5.61 -25.33
CA ASP A 118 10.50 6.84 -26.03
C ASP A 118 9.86 7.01 -27.41
N ALA A 119 9.02 6.05 -27.81
CA ALA A 119 8.21 6.18 -29.02
C ALA A 119 7.01 7.09 -28.81
N PRO A 120 6.59 7.84 -29.84
CA PRO A 120 5.36 8.61 -29.82
C PRO A 120 4.13 7.70 -29.54
N VAL A 121 3.21 8.21 -28.74
CA VAL A 121 1.96 7.49 -28.41
C VAL A 121 1.15 7.16 -29.65
N THR A 122 1.20 8.03 -30.67
CA THR A 122 0.53 7.84 -31.97
C THR A 122 0.97 6.59 -32.72
N GLN A 123 2.13 6.02 -32.39
CA GLN A 123 2.58 4.74 -32.95
C GLN A 123 1.70 3.56 -32.47
N TYR A 124 1.18 3.65 -31.26
CA TYR A 124 0.37 2.60 -30.63
C TYR A 124 -1.12 2.93 -30.63
N LEU A 125 -1.45 4.22 -30.65
CA LEU A 125 -2.82 4.75 -30.71
C LEU A 125 -2.98 5.67 -31.92
N PRO A 126 -3.17 5.14 -33.12
CA PRO A 126 -3.23 5.93 -34.35
C PRO A 126 -4.42 6.90 -34.41
N ASP A 127 -5.47 6.62 -33.62
CA ASP A 127 -6.64 7.47 -33.51
C ASP A 127 -6.50 8.59 -32.48
N PHE A 128 -5.39 8.60 -31.71
CA PHE A 128 -5.08 9.69 -30.78
C PHE A 128 -4.72 10.95 -31.55
N LYS A 129 -5.54 11.99 -31.41
CA LYS A 129 -5.39 13.29 -32.08
C LYS A 129 -5.77 14.40 -31.13
N MET A 130 -5.10 15.56 -31.29
CA MET A 130 -5.41 16.78 -30.57
C MET A 130 -5.41 17.98 -31.52
N ALA A 131 -6.00 19.10 -31.09
CA ALA A 131 -5.97 20.34 -31.87
C ALA A 131 -4.57 20.98 -31.88
N ASP A 132 -3.73 20.73 -30.88
CA ASP A 132 -2.35 21.14 -30.83
C ASP A 132 -1.45 20.04 -31.44
N GLU A 133 -0.82 20.35 -32.54
CA GLU A 133 0.02 19.41 -33.32
C GLU A 133 1.18 18.79 -32.51
N ARG A 134 1.56 19.40 -31.36
CA ARG A 134 2.60 18.86 -30.48
C ARG A 134 2.22 17.51 -29.85
N TYR A 135 0.96 17.10 -29.94
CA TYR A 135 0.55 15.76 -29.48
C TYR A 135 1.33 14.64 -30.16
N LYS A 136 1.87 14.88 -31.36
CA LYS A 136 2.68 13.91 -32.12
C LYS A 136 4.02 13.60 -31.43
N ASP A 137 4.49 14.50 -30.58
CA ASP A 137 5.74 14.37 -29.87
C ASP A 137 5.57 13.76 -28.46
N ILE A 138 4.31 13.54 -28.04
CA ILE A 138 4.02 12.92 -26.76
C ILE A 138 4.45 11.46 -26.79
N THR A 139 5.41 11.10 -25.92
CA THR A 139 5.91 9.74 -25.79
C THR A 139 5.16 8.96 -24.70
N VAL A 140 5.25 7.63 -24.75
CA VAL A 140 4.73 6.76 -23.68
C VAL A 140 5.32 7.15 -22.33
N ARG A 141 6.62 7.43 -22.26
CA ARG A 141 7.31 7.91 -21.05
C ARG A 141 6.69 9.18 -20.49
N MET A 142 6.34 10.14 -21.36
CA MET A 142 5.72 11.40 -20.93
C MET A 142 4.33 11.20 -20.30
N LEU A 143 3.58 10.19 -20.74
CA LEU A 143 2.32 9.84 -20.11
C LEU A 143 2.55 9.23 -18.71
N LEU A 144 3.51 8.30 -18.58
CA LEU A 144 3.78 7.60 -17.33
C LEU A 144 4.32 8.52 -16.22
N ASN A 145 5.09 9.53 -16.59
CA ASN A 145 5.72 10.47 -15.63
C ASN A 145 4.99 11.82 -15.52
N HIS A 146 3.81 11.94 -16.12
CA HIS A 146 2.98 13.15 -16.10
C HIS A 146 3.63 14.42 -16.71
N SER A 147 4.49 14.25 -17.71
CA SER A 147 5.16 15.38 -18.40
C SER A 147 4.64 15.63 -19.82
N SER A 148 3.53 15.02 -20.19
CA SER A 148 2.94 15.10 -21.54
C SER A 148 2.28 16.45 -21.87
N GLY A 149 1.99 17.29 -20.88
CA GLY A 149 1.24 18.53 -21.06
C GLY A 149 -0.29 18.35 -21.20
N LEU A 150 -0.79 17.11 -21.16
CA LEU A 150 -2.23 16.86 -21.20
C LEU A 150 -2.92 17.44 -19.95
N LEU A 151 -4.04 18.13 -20.18
CA LEU A 151 -4.83 18.71 -19.10
C LEU A 151 -5.66 17.62 -18.40
N GLY A 152 -5.39 17.38 -17.10
CA GLY A 152 -6.08 16.38 -16.31
C GLY A 152 -7.56 16.71 -16.03
N THR A 153 -7.93 17.97 -16.07
CA THR A 153 -9.27 18.46 -15.68
C THR A 153 -10.38 18.12 -16.67
N GLY A 154 -10.06 17.86 -17.94
CA GLY A 154 -11.03 17.45 -18.98
C GLY A 154 -11.50 16.02 -18.87
N LEU A 155 -10.92 15.22 -17.97
CA LEU A 155 -11.16 13.78 -17.87
C LEU A 155 -12.08 13.40 -16.71
N SER A 156 -12.58 14.37 -15.92
CA SER A 156 -13.43 14.10 -14.75
C SER A 156 -14.70 13.30 -15.09
N ASP A 157 -15.24 13.44 -16.29
CA ASP A 157 -16.41 12.70 -16.74
C ASP A 157 -16.11 11.22 -17.06
N ALA A 158 -14.84 10.83 -17.18
CA ALA A 158 -14.43 9.45 -17.34
C ALA A 158 -14.34 8.68 -15.99
N MET A 159 -14.42 9.39 -14.87
CA MET A 159 -14.59 8.80 -13.54
C MET A 159 -16.07 8.44 -13.32
N LEU A 160 -16.55 7.45 -14.05
CA LEU A 160 -17.94 7.00 -13.95
C LEU A 160 -18.08 6.12 -12.70
N PHE A 161 -18.76 6.66 -11.70
CA PHE A 161 -19.35 5.87 -10.61
C PHE A 161 -20.70 5.32 -11.10
N GLY A 162 -20.69 4.45 -12.08
CA GLY A 162 -21.90 3.93 -12.69
C GLY A 162 -21.61 2.73 -13.56
N GLU A 163 -22.52 2.43 -14.48
CA GLU A 163 -22.33 1.32 -15.41
C GLU A 163 -21.10 1.56 -16.31
N ALA A 164 -20.28 0.52 -16.44
CA ALA A 164 -19.11 0.55 -17.31
C ALA A 164 -19.57 0.78 -18.77
N SER A 165 -19.12 1.89 -19.37
CA SER A 165 -19.41 2.19 -20.76
C SER A 165 -18.36 1.55 -21.68
N THR A 166 -18.78 0.74 -22.63
CA THR A 166 -17.92 0.22 -23.70
C THR A 166 -17.38 1.33 -24.62
N ARG A 167 -18.00 2.53 -24.56
CA ARG A 167 -17.61 3.72 -25.34
C ARG A 167 -16.70 4.68 -24.58
N ALA A 168 -16.27 4.36 -23.38
CA ALA A 168 -15.47 5.27 -22.56
C ALA A 168 -14.15 5.66 -23.25
N HIS A 169 -13.51 4.71 -23.94
CA HIS A 169 -12.29 4.94 -24.70
C HIS A 169 -12.52 5.93 -25.86
N ASP A 170 -13.54 5.71 -26.68
CA ASP A 170 -13.85 6.56 -27.83
C ASP A 170 -14.23 7.97 -27.40
N THR A 171 -15.04 8.08 -26.35
CA THR A 171 -15.42 9.37 -25.75
C THR A 171 -14.21 10.14 -25.23
N LEU A 172 -13.22 9.44 -24.64
CA LEU A 172 -11.98 10.04 -24.21
C LEU A 172 -11.18 10.60 -25.39
N LEU A 173 -10.98 9.82 -26.45
CA LEU A 173 -10.25 10.26 -27.64
C LEU A 173 -10.96 11.44 -28.33
N GLU A 174 -12.29 11.43 -28.41
CA GLU A 174 -13.07 12.52 -28.94
C GLU A 174 -12.87 13.83 -28.11
N LYS A 175 -12.90 13.75 -26.80
CA LYS A 175 -12.62 14.91 -25.93
C LYS A 175 -11.20 15.44 -26.09
N LEU A 176 -10.21 14.56 -26.15
CA LEU A 176 -8.81 14.94 -26.36
C LEU A 176 -8.60 15.62 -27.70
N SER A 177 -9.34 15.23 -28.75
CA SER A 177 -9.22 15.81 -30.11
C SER A 177 -9.49 17.31 -30.16
N THR A 178 -10.24 17.87 -29.21
CA THR A 178 -10.59 19.28 -29.14
C THR A 178 -9.67 20.09 -28.20
N GLN A 179 -8.79 19.42 -27.44
CA GLN A 179 -7.85 20.08 -26.52
C GLN A 179 -6.67 20.72 -27.27
N ARG A 180 -6.23 21.89 -26.73
CA ARG A 180 -5.07 22.66 -27.22
C ARG A 180 -3.94 22.62 -26.21
#